data_44c279ba67aa971918dde9b31325983e
#
_entry.id   44c279ba67aa971918dde9b31325983e
#
_cell.length_a   1.000
_cell.length_b   1.000
_cell.length_c   1.000
_cell.angle_alpha   90.00
_cell.angle_beta   90.00
_cell.angle_gamma   90.00
#
_symmetry.space_group_name_H-M   'P 1'
#
loop_
_entity.id
_entity.type
_entity.pdbx_description
1 polymer ?
#
loop_
_entity_poly.entity_id
_entity_poly.type
_entity_poly.pdbx_seq_one_letter_code
_entity_poly.pdbx_strand_id
1 'polypeptide(L)'
;MPSTEFVGYDHDSIDDAKVVALVVEGEQAEAMMSGVEGIVVLDKSPFYAEMGGQIGDTGVIRCGESVFEVTDVQKNKGGKFMHSGKVVSGSFQLGETVEASIDAERRMAIRRGHTATHLLDAALKAVLGDHVHQAGSLVEPDRLRFDFTHFESITPEQLLAVDTFVNDAILRGIPVVTEVLPIEEAKKKGAVAMFGEKYGDVVRVVEMGDVSMEFCGGTHLDNTAKVGLFRIKSEGSVASGVRRIEAITGRQTLEELRNGQEKLLRAAQLLKTTSNELESRIGGMLSEMKEIRSQLEKFKEQASLGEARSFLTSAKEVKGLKLVTAQRDGMDANALRKLGDFLRDKEPKIVGVLASVNEGKVTLLAVCGKDAVASGVKAGDIIKAIAPICGGKGGGKPDSAMGGGTEVSKVDDALAAVDDLILSKLG
;
A
#
# COMPACT_ATOMS: atom_id res chain seq x y z
N MET A 1 40.83 23.77 -18.76
CA MET A 1 40.16 22.93 -19.78
C MET A 1 38.78 23.50 -20.03
N PRO A 2 38.27 23.63 -21.27
CA PRO A 2 36.91 24.11 -21.54
C PRO A 2 35.86 23.16 -20.99
N SER A 3 34.58 23.62 -20.88
CA SER A 3 33.43 22.77 -20.50
C SER A 3 33.22 21.67 -21.55
N THR A 4 32.55 20.58 -21.15
CA THR A 4 32.08 19.56 -22.11
C THR A 4 30.97 20.15 -22.97
N GLU A 5 31.02 19.98 -24.26
CA GLU A 5 29.96 20.33 -25.19
C GLU A 5 28.89 19.25 -25.15
N PHE A 6 27.64 19.62 -24.79
CA PHE A 6 26.52 18.67 -24.78
C PHE A 6 25.85 18.64 -26.16
N VAL A 7 25.93 17.50 -26.83
CA VAL A 7 25.32 17.26 -28.15
C VAL A 7 24.11 16.34 -28.11
N GLY A 8 23.72 15.89 -26.91
CA GLY A 8 22.67 14.87 -26.68
C GLY A 8 21.23 15.35 -26.85
N TYR A 9 21.00 16.60 -27.29
CA TYR A 9 19.66 17.00 -27.73
C TYR A 9 19.34 16.38 -29.10
N ASP A 10 20.36 16.31 -29.99
CA ASP A 10 20.20 15.91 -31.37
C ASP A 10 20.82 14.54 -31.68
N HIS A 11 21.76 14.08 -30.86
CA HIS A 11 22.53 12.85 -31.07
C HIS A 11 22.45 11.90 -29.89
N ASP A 12 22.08 10.65 -30.12
CA ASP A 12 22.12 9.59 -29.13
C ASP A 12 23.49 8.87 -29.13
N SER A 13 24.33 9.09 -30.17
CA SER A 13 25.70 8.60 -30.26
C SER A 13 26.59 9.55 -31.11
N ILE A 14 27.88 9.54 -30.80
CA ILE A 14 28.94 10.26 -31.58
C ILE A 14 30.19 9.38 -31.63
N ASP A 15 30.99 9.50 -32.65
CA ASP A 15 32.18 8.68 -32.92
C ASP A 15 33.52 9.44 -32.86
N ASP A 16 33.49 10.72 -32.54
CA ASP A 16 34.62 11.63 -32.60
C ASP A 16 34.86 12.42 -31.32
N ALA A 17 34.39 11.91 -30.16
CA ALA A 17 34.67 12.49 -28.84
C ALA A 17 36.13 12.20 -28.41
N LYS A 18 36.73 13.14 -27.67
CA LYS A 18 38.08 12.97 -27.12
C LYS A 18 38.06 12.81 -25.61
N VAL A 19 38.82 11.86 -25.09
CA VAL A 19 39.08 11.71 -23.65
C VAL A 19 39.99 12.86 -23.21
N VAL A 20 39.43 13.78 -22.41
CA VAL A 20 40.15 14.96 -21.90
C VAL A 20 40.62 14.82 -20.45
N ALA A 21 40.05 13.87 -19.71
CA ALA A 21 40.53 13.46 -18.38
C ALA A 21 40.06 12.06 -18.04
N LEU A 22 40.85 11.36 -17.26
CA LEU A 22 40.53 10.09 -16.57
C LEU A 22 40.73 10.29 -15.08
N VAL A 23 39.82 9.75 -14.24
CA VAL A 23 39.92 9.84 -12.79
C VAL A 23 39.73 8.45 -12.19
N VAL A 24 40.68 8.02 -11.38
CA VAL A 24 40.66 6.73 -10.65
C VAL A 24 40.92 7.03 -9.18
N GLU A 25 40.10 6.51 -8.28
CA GLU A 25 40.21 6.73 -6.83
C GLU A 25 40.29 8.22 -6.44
N GLY A 26 39.67 9.10 -7.25
CA GLY A 26 39.65 10.55 -7.00
C GLY A 26 40.87 11.32 -7.56
N GLU A 27 41.85 10.64 -8.13
CA GLU A 27 43.05 11.25 -8.72
C GLU A 27 43.06 11.16 -10.27
N GLN A 28 43.70 12.12 -10.94
CA GLN A 28 43.87 12.06 -12.38
C GLN A 28 44.80 10.90 -12.74
N ALA A 29 44.40 10.16 -13.77
CA ALA A 29 45.16 9.04 -14.34
C ALA A 29 45.45 9.28 -15.82
N GLU A 30 46.52 8.71 -16.31
CA GLU A 30 46.87 8.74 -17.76
C GLU A 30 46.18 7.60 -18.52
N ALA A 31 45.83 6.51 -17.82
CA ALA A 31 45.14 5.35 -18.38
C ALA A 31 44.24 4.64 -17.35
N MET A 32 43.21 3.94 -17.85
CA MET A 32 42.34 3.06 -17.08
C MET A 32 42.30 1.69 -17.76
N MET A 33 42.52 0.62 -16.96
CA MET A 33 42.59 -0.75 -17.44
C MET A 33 41.27 -1.51 -17.15
N SER A 34 41.08 -2.61 -17.84
CA SER A 34 39.91 -3.51 -17.60
C SER A 34 39.76 -3.86 -16.12
N GLY A 35 38.51 -3.78 -15.64
CA GLY A 35 38.10 -4.01 -14.24
C GLY A 35 38.16 -2.77 -13.36
N VAL A 36 38.77 -1.65 -13.80
CA VAL A 36 38.88 -0.41 -13.03
C VAL A 36 37.57 0.37 -13.11
N GLU A 37 37.09 0.83 -11.97
CA GLU A 37 36.01 1.82 -11.84
C GLU A 37 36.62 3.23 -11.77
N GLY A 38 35.95 4.19 -12.43
CA GLY A 38 36.44 5.55 -12.46
C GLY A 38 35.55 6.48 -13.26
N ILE A 39 36.10 7.61 -13.65
CA ILE A 39 35.41 8.66 -14.39
C ILE A 39 36.14 8.96 -15.67
N VAL A 40 35.40 8.96 -16.78
CA VAL A 40 35.85 9.44 -18.07
C VAL A 40 35.26 10.82 -18.33
N VAL A 41 36.06 11.79 -18.71
CA VAL A 41 35.60 13.13 -19.11
C VAL A 41 35.89 13.31 -20.61
N LEU A 42 34.88 13.71 -21.37
CA LEU A 42 34.95 13.94 -22.80
C LEU A 42 34.91 15.45 -23.11
N ASP A 43 35.50 15.86 -24.24
CA ASP A 43 35.38 17.23 -24.78
C ASP A 43 33.96 17.53 -25.22
N LYS A 44 33.26 16.56 -25.83
CA LYS A 44 31.84 16.59 -26.18
C LYS A 44 31.16 15.28 -25.84
N SER A 45 29.85 15.31 -25.53
CA SER A 45 29.15 14.14 -25.04
C SER A 45 27.69 14.14 -25.43
N PRO A 46 27.11 12.98 -25.83
CA PRO A 46 25.68 12.80 -26.02
C PRO A 46 24.96 12.51 -24.69
N PHE A 47 25.69 12.20 -23.62
CA PHE A 47 25.16 11.88 -22.32
C PHE A 47 24.64 13.12 -21.59
N TYR A 48 23.40 13.11 -21.16
CA TYR A 48 22.83 14.12 -20.27
C TYR A 48 23.39 13.94 -18.86
N ALA A 49 23.96 14.98 -18.32
CA ALA A 49 24.35 14.99 -16.90
C ALA A 49 23.16 15.36 -16.04
N GLU A 50 23.02 14.72 -14.87
CA GLU A 50 21.93 14.97 -13.95
C GLU A 50 21.77 16.45 -13.62
N MET A 51 20.60 17.01 -13.92
CA MET A 51 20.28 18.42 -13.73
C MET A 51 18.77 18.65 -13.85
N GLY A 52 18.23 19.64 -13.12
CA GLY A 52 16.83 20.06 -13.27
C GLY A 52 15.81 18.95 -12.96
N GLY A 53 16.14 18.01 -12.07
CA GLY A 53 15.29 16.89 -11.72
C GLY A 53 15.30 15.71 -12.70
N GLN A 54 16.00 15.83 -13.84
CA GLN A 54 16.22 14.69 -14.74
C GLN A 54 17.53 13.98 -14.37
N ILE A 55 17.48 12.66 -14.15
CA ILE A 55 18.67 11.84 -13.86
C ILE A 55 19.63 11.77 -15.05
N GLY A 56 20.90 11.47 -14.77
CA GLY A 56 21.94 11.27 -15.78
C GLY A 56 21.67 10.06 -16.68
N ASP A 57 22.26 10.07 -17.87
CA ASP A 57 22.18 8.91 -18.77
C ASP A 57 23.13 7.80 -18.40
N THR A 58 22.83 6.64 -18.91
CA THR A 58 23.71 5.46 -18.94
C THR A 58 24.02 5.07 -20.38
N GLY A 59 25.02 4.24 -20.57
CA GLY A 59 25.40 3.78 -21.91
C GLY A 59 26.83 3.26 -21.95
N VAL A 60 27.49 3.44 -23.09
CA VAL A 60 28.85 2.93 -23.30
C VAL A 60 29.75 3.95 -24.01
N ILE A 61 31.05 3.96 -23.64
CA ILE A 61 32.11 4.62 -24.36
C ILE A 61 33.02 3.53 -24.91
N ARG A 62 33.39 3.61 -26.21
CA ARG A 62 34.19 2.60 -26.91
C ARG A 62 35.43 3.22 -27.56
N CYS A 63 36.52 2.45 -27.50
CA CYS A 63 37.74 2.74 -28.28
C CYS A 63 38.25 1.42 -28.86
N GLY A 64 37.94 1.12 -30.14
CA GLY A 64 38.18 -0.19 -30.72
C GLY A 64 37.47 -1.30 -29.94
N GLU A 65 38.23 -2.25 -29.39
CA GLU A 65 37.71 -3.37 -28.56
C GLU A 65 37.53 -2.99 -27.09
N SER A 66 38.00 -1.80 -26.70
CA SER A 66 37.84 -1.32 -25.31
C SER A 66 36.47 -0.76 -25.09
N VAL A 67 35.87 -1.13 -23.94
CA VAL A 67 34.50 -0.75 -23.53
C VAL A 67 34.50 -0.21 -22.11
N PHE A 68 33.99 0.98 -21.93
CA PHE A 68 33.67 1.59 -20.66
C PHE A 68 32.14 1.66 -20.50
N GLU A 69 31.60 1.02 -19.51
CA GLU A 69 30.16 1.06 -19.18
C GLU A 69 29.90 2.27 -18.29
N VAL A 70 29.06 3.20 -18.77
CA VAL A 70 28.68 4.43 -18.06
C VAL A 70 27.42 4.13 -17.25
N THR A 71 27.51 4.30 -15.92
CA THR A 71 26.39 4.07 -14.97
C THR A 71 25.74 5.34 -14.49
N ASP A 72 26.45 6.48 -14.52
CA ASP A 72 25.94 7.80 -14.11
C ASP A 72 26.74 8.92 -14.78
N VAL A 73 26.12 10.07 -14.94
CA VAL A 73 26.76 11.27 -15.46
C VAL A 73 26.39 12.49 -14.63
N GLN A 74 27.38 13.12 -14.02
CA GLN A 74 27.25 14.32 -13.21
C GLN A 74 27.98 15.51 -13.85
N LYS A 75 27.48 16.72 -13.62
CA LYS A 75 28.15 17.96 -14.08
C LYS A 75 28.87 18.62 -12.92
N ASN A 76 30.16 18.87 -13.07
CA ASN A 76 30.92 19.59 -12.06
C ASN A 76 30.77 21.13 -12.22
N LYS A 77 31.29 21.90 -11.25
CA LYS A 77 31.25 23.37 -11.26
C LYS A 77 31.97 24.00 -12.46
N GLY A 78 32.90 23.29 -13.07
CA GLY A 78 33.61 23.75 -14.27
C GLY A 78 32.91 23.42 -15.59
N GLY A 79 31.69 22.91 -15.55
CA GLY A 79 30.91 22.55 -16.73
C GLY A 79 31.33 21.27 -17.42
N LYS A 80 32.15 20.41 -16.76
CA LYS A 80 32.56 19.11 -17.30
C LYS A 80 31.58 18.04 -16.94
N PHE A 81 31.30 17.15 -17.90
CA PHE A 81 30.47 15.97 -17.67
C PHE A 81 31.37 14.81 -17.24
N MET A 82 31.08 14.31 -16.05
CA MET A 82 31.79 13.26 -15.32
C MET A 82 31.06 11.93 -15.55
N HIS A 83 31.51 11.13 -16.55
CA HIS A 83 30.92 9.84 -16.87
C HIS A 83 31.50 8.80 -15.90
N SER A 84 30.76 8.46 -14.88
CA SER A 84 31.13 7.45 -13.89
C SER A 84 30.78 6.05 -14.40
N GLY A 85 31.68 5.09 -14.17
CA GLY A 85 31.44 3.74 -14.66
C GLY A 85 32.65 2.82 -14.49
N LYS A 86 32.74 1.79 -15.34
CA LYS A 86 33.74 0.73 -15.25
C LYS A 86 34.28 0.35 -16.64
N VAL A 87 35.59 0.14 -16.74
CA VAL A 87 36.19 -0.50 -17.92
C VAL A 87 35.87 -2.00 -17.90
N VAL A 88 34.98 -2.45 -18.79
CA VAL A 88 34.60 -3.88 -18.89
C VAL A 88 35.54 -4.68 -19.77
N SER A 89 36.20 -4.03 -20.77
CA SER A 89 37.24 -4.65 -21.60
C SER A 89 38.26 -3.64 -22.06
N GLY A 90 39.48 -4.08 -22.32
CA GLY A 90 40.56 -3.26 -22.86
C GLY A 90 41.09 -2.19 -21.90
N SER A 91 41.41 -1.02 -22.45
CA SER A 91 41.94 0.14 -21.71
C SER A 91 41.56 1.44 -22.37
N PHE A 92 41.56 2.53 -21.60
CA PHE A 92 41.38 3.91 -22.10
C PHE A 92 42.59 4.76 -21.72
N GLN A 93 43.00 5.62 -22.61
CA GLN A 93 44.11 6.56 -22.40
C GLN A 93 43.66 8.00 -22.61
N LEU A 94 44.37 8.93 -21.98
CA LEU A 94 44.17 10.33 -22.16
C LEU A 94 44.45 10.75 -23.63
N GLY A 95 43.55 11.53 -24.22
CA GLY A 95 43.66 12.02 -25.59
C GLY A 95 43.11 11.08 -26.67
N GLU A 96 42.69 9.88 -26.35
CA GLU A 96 42.07 8.96 -27.31
C GLU A 96 40.78 9.52 -27.88
N THR A 97 40.52 9.20 -29.14
CA THR A 97 39.23 9.43 -29.79
C THR A 97 38.36 8.22 -29.58
N VAL A 98 37.12 8.45 -29.11
CA VAL A 98 36.18 7.42 -28.70
C VAL A 98 34.83 7.62 -29.33
N GLU A 99 34.10 6.50 -29.46
CA GLU A 99 32.65 6.48 -29.68
C GLU A 99 31.94 6.57 -28.33
N ALA A 100 30.92 7.41 -28.23
CA ALA A 100 30.10 7.56 -27.03
C ALA A 100 28.62 7.38 -27.38
N SER A 101 27.95 6.41 -26.79
CA SER A 101 26.58 6.04 -27.11
C SER A 101 25.76 5.87 -25.81
N ILE A 102 24.61 6.56 -25.74
CA ILE A 102 23.68 6.42 -24.61
C ILE A 102 22.79 5.18 -24.77
N ASP A 103 22.19 4.74 -23.67
CA ASP A 103 21.02 3.86 -23.71
C ASP A 103 19.81 4.65 -24.23
N ALA A 104 19.53 4.52 -25.52
CA ALA A 104 18.48 5.26 -26.21
C ALA A 104 17.07 4.87 -25.72
N GLU A 105 16.84 3.60 -25.31
CA GLU A 105 15.53 3.18 -24.76
C GLU A 105 15.27 3.83 -23.40
N ARG A 106 16.28 3.82 -22.53
CA ARG A 106 16.24 4.49 -21.23
C ARG A 106 16.04 6.00 -21.37
N ARG A 107 16.80 6.66 -22.27
CA ARG A 107 16.63 8.10 -22.59
C ARG A 107 15.22 8.40 -23.10
N MET A 108 14.67 7.56 -23.96
CA MET A 108 13.32 7.73 -24.50
C MET A 108 12.26 7.63 -23.39
N ALA A 109 12.43 6.72 -22.41
CA ALA A 109 11.55 6.63 -21.25
C ALA A 109 11.63 7.90 -20.38
N ILE A 110 12.84 8.41 -20.13
CA ILE A 110 13.07 9.68 -19.42
C ILE A 110 12.44 10.86 -20.17
N ARG A 111 12.62 10.97 -21.49
CA ARG A 111 11.98 12.01 -22.33
C ARG A 111 10.46 11.99 -22.21
N ARG A 112 9.81 10.80 -22.14
CA ARG A 112 8.37 10.65 -21.89
C ARG A 112 7.98 11.20 -20.53
N GLY A 113 8.68 10.79 -19.48
CA GLY A 113 8.46 11.27 -18.12
C GLY A 113 8.64 12.78 -18.00
N HIS A 114 9.72 13.35 -18.60
CA HIS A 114 9.99 14.78 -18.51
C HIS A 114 8.95 15.62 -19.27
N THR A 115 8.56 15.19 -20.46
CA THR A 115 7.49 15.86 -21.22
C THR A 115 6.16 15.80 -20.47
N ALA A 116 5.83 14.64 -19.87
CA ALA A 116 4.64 14.49 -19.03
C ALA A 116 4.68 15.34 -17.76
N THR A 117 5.87 15.62 -17.21
CA THR A 117 6.02 16.49 -16.03
C THR A 117 5.54 17.92 -16.31
N HIS A 118 5.88 18.47 -17.47
CA HIS A 118 5.39 19.79 -17.89
C HIS A 118 3.87 19.80 -18.11
N LEU A 119 3.32 18.75 -18.72
CA LEU A 119 1.87 18.60 -18.86
C LEU A 119 1.16 18.46 -17.51
N LEU A 120 1.80 17.78 -16.55
CA LEU A 120 1.29 17.63 -15.18
C LEU A 120 1.29 18.97 -14.43
N ASP A 121 2.35 19.77 -14.52
CA ASP A 121 2.42 21.10 -13.92
C ASP A 121 1.28 22.00 -14.44
N ALA A 122 1.09 22.01 -15.77
CA ALA A 122 0.00 22.75 -16.39
C ALA A 122 -1.39 22.26 -15.94
N ALA A 123 -1.58 20.95 -15.86
CA ALA A 123 -2.84 20.34 -15.39
C ALA A 123 -3.15 20.69 -13.93
N LEU A 124 -2.14 20.64 -13.07
CA LEU A 124 -2.30 20.99 -11.66
C LEU A 124 -2.67 22.47 -11.48
N LYS A 125 -2.04 23.38 -12.22
CA LYS A 125 -2.43 24.80 -12.24
C LYS A 125 -3.86 25.01 -12.74
N ALA A 126 -4.24 24.33 -13.81
CA ALA A 126 -5.58 24.43 -14.39
C ALA A 126 -6.69 23.92 -13.46
N VAL A 127 -6.41 22.85 -12.69
CA VAL A 127 -7.41 22.19 -11.82
C VAL A 127 -7.43 22.77 -10.42
N LEU A 128 -6.24 23.09 -9.85
CA LEU A 128 -6.12 23.51 -8.45
C LEU A 128 -5.95 25.02 -8.30
N GLY A 129 -5.47 25.72 -9.34
CA GLY A 129 -5.29 27.18 -9.37
C GLY A 129 -3.83 27.62 -9.41
N ASP A 130 -3.65 28.95 -9.59
CA ASP A 130 -2.36 29.60 -9.84
C ASP A 130 -1.36 29.58 -8.66
N HIS A 131 -1.80 29.19 -7.46
CA HIS A 131 -0.94 29.02 -6.30
C HIS A 131 -0.05 27.77 -6.38
N VAL A 132 -0.29 26.90 -7.36
CA VAL A 132 0.52 25.72 -7.59
C VAL A 132 1.85 26.14 -8.23
N HIS A 133 2.95 25.84 -7.52
CA HIS A 133 4.31 26.05 -7.98
C HIS A 133 5.12 24.78 -7.74
N GLN A 134 6.02 24.46 -8.65
CA GLN A 134 6.95 23.36 -8.48
C GLN A 134 7.85 23.61 -7.25
N ALA A 135 7.90 22.63 -6.33
CA ALA A 135 8.79 22.59 -5.18
C ALA A 135 9.96 21.60 -5.38
N GLY A 136 9.79 20.65 -6.28
CA GLY A 136 10.80 19.65 -6.64
C GLY A 136 10.33 18.76 -7.78
N SER A 137 11.27 18.11 -8.46
CA SER A 137 10.98 17.15 -9.54
C SER A 137 12.05 16.07 -9.57
N LEU A 138 11.66 14.86 -9.98
CA LEU A 138 12.57 13.77 -10.31
C LEU A 138 11.98 12.99 -11.48
N VAL A 139 12.76 12.81 -12.53
CA VAL A 139 12.36 12.06 -13.72
C VAL A 139 13.31 10.90 -13.93
N GLU A 140 12.77 9.69 -13.77
CA GLU A 140 13.44 8.41 -13.93
C GLU A 140 12.84 7.63 -15.12
N PRO A 141 13.46 6.54 -15.58
CA PRO A 141 12.93 5.77 -16.72
C PRO A 141 11.57 5.13 -16.46
N ASP A 142 11.30 4.76 -15.21
CA ASP A 142 10.14 4.00 -14.78
C ASP A 142 9.07 4.84 -14.09
N ARG A 143 9.41 6.07 -13.66
CA ARG A 143 8.48 6.98 -12.99
C ARG A 143 8.91 8.43 -13.10
N LEU A 144 7.97 9.31 -12.85
CA LEU A 144 8.24 10.71 -12.53
C LEU A 144 7.66 11.05 -11.16
N ARG A 145 8.31 12.00 -10.49
CA ARG A 145 7.86 12.56 -9.22
C ARG A 145 7.80 14.07 -9.36
N PHE A 146 6.70 14.64 -8.91
CA PHE A 146 6.48 16.08 -8.92
C PHE A 146 6.00 16.57 -7.58
N ASP A 147 6.78 17.44 -6.94
CA ASP A 147 6.47 18.07 -5.66
C ASP A 147 6.01 19.50 -5.94
N PHE A 148 4.90 19.93 -5.34
CA PHE A 148 4.29 21.22 -5.62
C PHE A 148 3.59 21.82 -4.40
N THR A 149 3.42 23.16 -4.41
CA THR A 149 2.75 23.87 -3.33
C THR A 149 1.23 23.67 -3.41
N HIS A 150 0.66 23.07 -2.35
CA HIS A 150 -0.78 22.98 -2.15
C HIS A 150 -1.07 22.59 -0.69
N PHE A 151 -2.09 23.21 -0.07
CA PHE A 151 -2.34 23.04 1.36
C PHE A 151 -3.36 21.95 1.67
N GLU A 152 -4.29 21.69 0.77
CA GLU A 152 -5.39 20.77 0.98
C GLU A 152 -5.10 19.39 0.35
N SER A 153 -5.84 18.37 0.79
CA SER A 153 -5.81 17.07 0.11
C SER A 153 -6.54 17.17 -1.22
N ILE A 154 -5.94 16.60 -2.26
CA ILE A 154 -6.56 16.54 -3.58
C ILE A 154 -7.66 15.48 -3.56
N THR A 155 -8.86 15.85 -4.05
CA THR A 155 -9.97 14.91 -4.11
C THR A 155 -9.79 13.90 -5.27
N PRO A 156 -10.44 12.72 -5.20
CA PRO A 156 -10.43 11.78 -6.32
C PRO A 156 -10.88 12.38 -7.64
N GLU A 157 -11.85 13.29 -7.61
CA GLU A 157 -12.39 13.99 -8.78
C GLU A 157 -11.35 14.95 -9.37
N GLN A 158 -10.61 15.68 -8.52
CA GLN A 158 -9.52 16.55 -8.94
C GLN A 158 -8.36 15.74 -9.54
N LEU A 159 -7.98 14.61 -8.91
CA LEU A 159 -6.95 13.71 -9.46
C LEU A 159 -7.36 13.17 -10.83
N LEU A 160 -8.61 12.77 -11.00
CA LEU A 160 -9.15 12.32 -12.27
C LEU A 160 -9.12 13.45 -13.32
N ALA A 161 -9.45 14.68 -12.92
CA ALA A 161 -9.41 15.83 -13.82
C ALA A 161 -7.97 16.14 -14.29
N VAL A 162 -6.98 16.06 -13.38
CA VAL A 162 -5.55 16.22 -13.71
C VAL A 162 -5.09 15.11 -14.66
N ASP A 163 -5.39 13.84 -14.36
CA ASP A 163 -5.05 12.69 -15.20
C ASP A 163 -5.66 12.82 -16.60
N THR A 164 -6.93 13.23 -16.68
CA THR A 164 -7.65 13.46 -17.93
C THR A 164 -7.01 14.59 -18.74
N PHE A 165 -6.72 15.73 -18.10
CA PHE A 165 -6.10 16.88 -18.77
C PHE A 165 -4.76 16.48 -19.43
N VAL A 166 -3.90 15.75 -18.70
CA VAL A 166 -2.59 15.30 -19.23
C VAL A 166 -2.80 14.34 -20.40
N ASN A 167 -3.69 13.36 -20.29
CA ASN A 167 -3.95 12.41 -21.37
C ASN A 167 -4.60 13.07 -22.58
N ASP A 168 -5.48 14.05 -22.41
CA ASP A 168 -6.04 14.84 -23.52
C ASP A 168 -4.97 15.63 -24.27
N ALA A 169 -4.02 16.26 -23.54
CA ALA A 169 -2.88 16.94 -24.18
C ALA A 169 -1.97 15.98 -24.93
N ILE A 170 -1.80 14.75 -24.41
CA ILE A 170 -1.07 13.67 -25.11
C ILE A 170 -1.80 13.28 -26.40
N LEU A 171 -3.10 13.04 -26.34
CA LEU A 171 -3.92 12.61 -27.47
C LEU A 171 -4.03 13.69 -28.56
N ARG A 172 -3.93 14.98 -28.21
CA ARG A 172 -3.88 16.09 -29.18
C ARG A 172 -2.62 16.04 -30.06
N GLY A 173 -1.57 15.34 -29.66
CA GLY A 173 -0.35 15.23 -30.45
C GLY A 173 0.32 16.58 -30.69
N ILE A 174 0.47 17.39 -29.66
CA ILE A 174 1.00 18.76 -29.72
C ILE A 174 2.50 18.72 -30.05
N PRO A 175 3.00 19.48 -31.06
CA PRO A 175 4.45 19.62 -31.27
C PRO A 175 5.13 20.19 -30.02
N VAL A 176 6.27 19.63 -29.64
CA VAL A 176 7.14 20.15 -28.58
C VAL A 176 8.28 20.92 -29.25
N VAL A 177 8.22 22.23 -29.15
CA VAL A 177 9.16 23.15 -29.77
C VAL A 177 10.16 23.61 -28.74
N THR A 178 11.44 23.64 -29.14
CA THR A 178 12.53 24.13 -28.27
C THR A 178 13.23 25.30 -28.93
N GLU A 179 13.38 26.38 -28.18
CA GLU A 179 14.10 27.57 -28.61
C GLU A 179 15.14 27.98 -27.56
N VAL A 180 16.25 28.53 -28.03
CA VAL A 180 17.28 29.14 -27.17
C VAL A 180 17.19 30.65 -27.34
N LEU A 181 16.79 31.38 -26.31
CA LEU A 181 16.46 32.80 -26.36
C LEU A 181 17.14 33.57 -25.24
N PRO A 182 17.40 34.90 -25.43
CA PRO A 182 17.68 35.78 -24.30
C PRO A 182 16.55 35.72 -23.27
N ILE A 183 16.91 35.70 -21.97
CA ILE A 183 15.96 35.52 -20.87
C ILE A 183 14.81 36.53 -20.88
N GLU A 184 15.11 37.80 -21.24
CA GLU A 184 14.07 38.84 -21.29
C GLU A 184 13.11 38.66 -22.48
N GLU A 185 13.56 38.04 -23.55
CA GLU A 185 12.70 37.69 -24.68
C GLU A 185 11.83 36.51 -24.37
N ALA A 186 12.38 35.47 -23.72
CA ALA A 186 11.63 34.30 -23.25
C ALA A 186 10.53 34.70 -22.26
N LYS A 187 10.80 35.59 -21.30
CA LYS A 187 9.79 36.15 -20.39
C LYS A 187 8.68 36.90 -21.10
N LYS A 188 9.01 37.70 -22.13
CA LYS A 188 8.01 38.42 -22.94
C LYS A 188 7.10 37.49 -23.73
N LYS A 189 7.57 36.31 -24.11
CA LYS A 189 6.76 35.25 -24.72
C LYS A 189 5.81 34.58 -23.71
N GLY A 190 5.98 34.80 -22.39
CA GLY A 190 5.19 34.20 -21.34
C GLY A 190 5.77 32.91 -20.78
N ALA A 191 7.01 32.57 -21.09
CA ALA A 191 7.65 31.38 -20.59
C ALA A 191 7.88 31.46 -19.07
N VAL A 192 7.48 30.41 -18.34
CA VAL A 192 7.56 30.31 -16.87
C VAL A 192 8.94 29.80 -16.47
N ALA A 193 9.57 30.52 -15.53
CA ALA A 193 10.81 30.10 -14.88
C ALA A 193 10.51 29.27 -13.63
N MET A 194 11.26 28.20 -13.37
CA MET A 194 11.14 27.44 -12.12
C MET A 194 11.56 28.31 -10.92
N PHE A 195 10.81 28.21 -9.84
CA PHE A 195 11.06 29.01 -8.65
C PHE A 195 12.39 28.61 -7.98
N GLY A 196 13.24 29.60 -7.67
CA GLY A 196 14.51 29.39 -6.98
C GLY A 196 15.71 29.03 -7.85
N GLU A 197 15.54 28.82 -9.13
CA GLU A 197 16.64 28.55 -10.07
C GLU A 197 17.30 29.85 -10.55
N LYS A 198 18.63 29.79 -10.74
CA LYS A 198 19.41 30.90 -11.33
C LYS A 198 19.68 30.60 -12.77
N TYR A 199 19.18 31.44 -13.66
CA TYR A 199 19.36 31.35 -15.08
C TYR A 199 20.44 32.32 -15.57
N GLY A 200 21.15 31.95 -16.64
CA GLY A 200 22.04 32.83 -17.36
C GLY A 200 21.29 33.82 -18.23
N ASP A 201 22.06 34.63 -19.03
CA ASP A 201 21.49 35.61 -19.93
C ASP A 201 20.70 34.97 -21.10
N VAL A 202 20.96 33.69 -21.38
CA VAL A 202 20.32 32.88 -22.41
C VAL A 202 19.72 31.65 -21.80
N VAL A 203 18.47 31.32 -22.14
CA VAL A 203 17.70 30.22 -21.61
C VAL A 203 17.13 29.34 -22.71
N ARG A 204 16.99 28.05 -22.43
CA ARG A 204 16.28 27.11 -23.29
C ARG A 204 14.81 27.08 -22.87
N VAL A 205 13.91 27.36 -23.80
CA VAL A 205 12.46 27.34 -23.62
C VAL A 205 11.91 26.13 -24.31
N VAL A 206 11.06 25.39 -23.61
CA VAL A 206 10.29 24.24 -24.13
C VAL A 206 8.83 24.65 -24.19
N GLU A 207 8.25 24.62 -25.38
CA GLU A 207 6.86 24.99 -25.65
C GLU A 207 6.05 23.78 -26.12
N MET A 208 4.86 23.62 -25.59
CA MET A 208 3.87 22.58 -25.93
C MET A 208 2.54 23.27 -26.30
N GLY A 209 2.55 24.04 -27.39
CA GLY A 209 1.39 24.80 -27.88
C GLY A 209 0.81 25.74 -26.82
N ASP A 210 -0.48 25.63 -26.60
CA ASP A 210 -1.24 26.43 -25.64
C ASP A 210 -1.23 25.83 -24.19
N VAL A 211 -0.55 24.69 -23.98
CA VAL A 211 -0.61 23.96 -22.71
C VAL A 211 0.52 24.35 -21.76
N SER A 212 1.77 24.39 -22.23
CA SER A 212 2.93 24.70 -21.38
C SER A 212 4.01 25.43 -22.16
N MET A 213 4.66 26.40 -21.52
CA MET A 213 5.85 27.07 -22.01
C MET A 213 6.78 27.39 -20.83
N GLU A 214 7.91 26.68 -20.73
CA GLU A 214 8.76 26.72 -19.53
C GLU A 214 10.24 26.75 -19.86
N PHE A 215 11.04 27.35 -18.94
CA PHE A 215 12.50 27.27 -19.02
C PHE A 215 12.93 25.87 -18.63
N CYS A 216 13.48 25.11 -19.55
CA CYS A 216 13.90 23.74 -19.27
C CYS A 216 15.14 23.32 -20.09
N GLY A 217 16.18 22.88 -19.37
CA GLY A 217 17.40 22.31 -19.93
C GLY A 217 17.35 20.79 -20.15
N GLY A 218 16.26 20.14 -19.81
CA GLY A 218 16.11 18.70 -19.92
C GLY A 218 15.87 18.19 -21.34
N THR A 219 15.86 16.88 -21.49
CA THR A 219 15.56 16.24 -22.77
C THR A 219 14.08 15.94 -22.91
N HIS A 220 13.49 16.27 -24.04
CA HIS A 220 12.06 16.13 -24.32
C HIS A 220 11.80 15.33 -25.60
N LEU A 221 10.57 14.87 -25.73
CA LEU A 221 10.02 14.38 -26.98
C LEU A 221 9.81 15.58 -27.96
N ASP A 222 9.64 15.29 -29.22
CA ASP A 222 9.29 16.27 -30.25
C ASP A 222 7.76 16.42 -30.42
N ASN A 223 6.98 15.54 -29.81
CA ASN A 223 5.51 15.55 -29.86
C ASN A 223 4.91 14.88 -28.63
N THR A 224 3.87 15.47 -28.06
CA THR A 224 3.21 14.95 -26.84
C THR A 224 2.61 13.56 -27.02
N ALA A 225 2.14 13.17 -28.22
CA ALA A 225 1.63 11.82 -28.48
C ALA A 225 2.65 10.72 -28.21
N LYS A 226 3.96 11.00 -28.29
CA LYS A 226 5.03 10.03 -28.00
C LYS A 226 5.19 9.72 -26.50
N VAL A 227 4.55 10.48 -25.62
CA VAL A 227 4.43 10.13 -24.18
C VAL A 227 3.71 8.79 -24.04
N GLY A 228 2.73 8.52 -24.88
CA GLY A 228 1.89 7.35 -24.85
C GLY A 228 0.75 7.53 -23.85
N LEU A 229 0.72 6.70 -22.80
CA LEU A 229 -0.26 6.83 -21.72
C LEU A 229 0.40 7.47 -20.50
N PHE A 230 -0.36 8.28 -19.77
CA PHE A 230 0.03 8.82 -18.46
C PHE A 230 -0.92 8.30 -17.39
N ARG A 231 -0.42 8.05 -16.19
CA ARG A 231 -1.23 7.68 -15.04
C ARG A 231 -0.60 8.13 -13.72
N ILE A 232 -1.40 8.76 -12.88
CA ILE A 232 -1.05 9.06 -11.50
C ILE A 232 -1.07 7.75 -10.70
N LYS A 233 0.03 7.47 -9.98
CA LYS A 233 0.20 6.30 -9.12
C LYS A 233 -0.16 6.58 -7.68
N SER A 234 0.32 7.71 -7.18
CA SER A 234 0.12 8.12 -5.80
C SER A 234 0.10 9.63 -5.70
N GLU A 235 -0.59 10.11 -4.68
CA GLU A 235 -0.62 11.49 -4.27
C GLU A 235 -0.56 11.54 -2.74
N GLY A 236 0.21 12.51 -2.17
CA GLY A 236 0.31 12.64 -0.73
C GLY A 236 1.08 13.89 -0.29
N SER A 237 0.97 14.22 1.00
CA SER A 237 1.74 15.29 1.62
C SER A 237 3.17 14.82 1.93
N VAL A 238 4.16 15.68 1.65
CA VAL A 238 5.58 15.43 1.98
C VAL A 238 6.14 16.44 2.97
N ALA A 239 5.54 17.64 3.02
CA ALA A 239 5.85 18.68 3.98
C ALA A 239 4.63 19.60 4.18
N SER A 240 4.68 20.50 5.14
CA SER A 240 3.62 21.49 5.31
C SER A 240 3.48 22.35 4.06
N GLY A 241 2.29 22.33 3.45
CA GLY A 241 1.99 23.08 2.22
C GLY A 241 2.65 22.53 0.96
N VAL A 242 3.26 21.33 1.00
CA VAL A 242 3.86 20.67 -0.17
C VAL A 242 3.28 19.29 -0.36
N ARG A 243 2.79 19.02 -1.55
CA ARG A 243 2.25 17.72 -1.96
C ARG A 243 3.11 17.11 -3.05
N ARG A 244 3.05 15.80 -3.16
CA ARG A 244 3.79 14.98 -4.13
C ARG A 244 2.83 14.17 -4.96
N ILE A 245 3.04 14.17 -6.27
CA ILE A 245 2.47 13.20 -7.19
C ILE A 245 3.61 12.34 -7.73
N GLU A 246 3.38 11.02 -7.73
CA GLU A 246 4.17 10.08 -8.52
C GLU A 246 3.31 9.58 -9.68
N ALA A 247 3.89 9.53 -10.87
CA ALA A 247 3.19 9.10 -12.08
C ALA A 247 4.11 8.27 -12.97
N ILE A 248 3.49 7.55 -13.89
CA ILE A 248 4.14 6.67 -14.87
C ILE A 248 3.66 7.01 -16.29
N THR A 249 4.48 6.68 -17.28
CA THR A 249 4.18 6.96 -18.69
C THR A 249 4.47 5.74 -19.58
N GLY A 250 3.94 5.76 -20.79
CA GLY A 250 4.28 4.81 -21.84
C GLY A 250 4.16 3.35 -21.47
N ARG A 251 5.26 2.60 -21.55
CA ARG A 251 5.29 1.15 -21.30
C ARG A 251 4.85 0.78 -19.89
N GLN A 252 5.31 1.51 -18.86
CA GLN A 252 4.96 1.25 -17.48
C GLN A 252 3.45 1.35 -17.24
N THR A 253 2.83 2.37 -17.84
CA THR A 253 1.36 2.52 -17.76
C THR A 253 0.63 1.35 -18.42
N LEU A 254 1.11 0.89 -19.57
CA LEU A 254 0.54 -0.23 -20.29
C LEU A 254 0.69 -1.54 -19.50
N GLU A 255 1.86 -1.77 -18.91
CA GLU A 255 2.13 -2.94 -18.05
C GLU A 255 1.23 -2.95 -16.82
N GLU A 256 1.04 -1.80 -16.18
CA GLU A 256 0.13 -1.70 -15.05
C GLU A 256 -1.32 -1.99 -15.41
N LEU A 257 -1.81 -1.46 -16.53
CA LEU A 257 -3.15 -1.77 -17.03
C LEU A 257 -3.32 -3.27 -17.28
N ARG A 258 -2.33 -3.93 -17.90
CA ARG A 258 -2.34 -5.39 -18.12
C ARG A 258 -2.37 -6.15 -16.79
N ASN A 259 -1.49 -5.78 -15.84
CA ASN A 259 -1.44 -6.40 -14.52
C ASN A 259 -2.77 -6.22 -13.75
N GLY A 260 -3.39 -5.03 -13.85
CA GLY A 260 -4.72 -4.78 -13.30
C GLY A 260 -5.80 -5.68 -13.90
N GLN A 261 -5.82 -5.78 -15.22
CA GLN A 261 -6.75 -6.65 -15.94
C GLN A 261 -6.56 -8.13 -15.58
N GLU A 262 -5.32 -8.59 -15.51
CA GLU A 262 -5.03 -9.97 -15.10
C GLU A 262 -5.47 -10.27 -13.65
N LYS A 263 -5.31 -9.31 -12.73
CA LYS A 263 -5.80 -9.46 -11.35
C LYS A 263 -7.33 -9.60 -11.32
N LEU A 264 -8.05 -8.78 -12.10
CA LEU A 264 -9.51 -8.87 -12.22
C LEU A 264 -9.95 -10.21 -12.82
N LEU A 265 -9.27 -10.68 -13.88
CA LEU A 265 -9.56 -11.99 -14.50
C LEU A 265 -9.33 -13.13 -13.50
N ARG A 266 -8.22 -13.13 -12.77
CA ARG A 266 -7.95 -14.13 -11.73
C ARG A 266 -9.00 -14.11 -10.62
N ALA A 267 -9.40 -12.93 -10.14
CA ALA A 267 -10.46 -12.80 -9.15
C ALA A 267 -11.80 -13.36 -9.67
N ALA A 268 -12.15 -13.07 -10.90
CA ALA A 268 -13.36 -13.60 -11.54
C ALA A 268 -13.32 -15.13 -11.67
N GLN A 269 -12.18 -15.70 -12.07
CA GLN A 269 -11.98 -17.16 -12.14
C GLN A 269 -12.14 -17.84 -10.77
N LEU A 270 -11.57 -17.28 -9.70
CA LEU A 270 -11.72 -17.79 -8.34
C LEU A 270 -13.19 -17.82 -7.91
N LEU A 271 -13.97 -16.84 -8.32
CA LEU A 271 -15.39 -16.73 -8.02
C LEU A 271 -16.30 -17.42 -9.07
N LYS A 272 -15.70 -18.09 -10.07
CA LYS A 272 -16.39 -18.79 -11.16
C LYS A 272 -17.39 -17.87 -11.88
N THR A 273 -16.95 -16.66 -12.24
CA THR A 273 -17.74 -15.64 -12.92
C THR A 273 -16.90 -14.91 -13.98
N THR A 274 -17.49 -13.93 -14.66
CA THR A 274 -16.78 -13.02 -15.58
C THR A 274 -16.36 -11.73 -14.87
N SER A 275 -15.40 -10.99 -15.44
CA SER A 275 -14.98 -9.70 -14.88
C SER A 275 -16.12 -8.69 -14.76
N ASN A 276 -17.07 -8.70 -15.70
CA ASN A 276 -18.22 -7.80 -15.72
C ASN A 276 -19.27 -8.13 -14.63
N GLU A 277 -19.32 -9.39 -14.20
CA GLU A 277 -20.28 -9.86 -13.18
C GLU A 277 -19.67 -9.96 -11.78
N LEU A 278 -18.39 -9.58 -11.64
CA LEU A 278 -17.61 -9.75 -10.40
C LEU A 278 -18.30 -9.10 -9.19
N GLU A 279 -18.75 -7.85 -9.34
CA GLU A 279 -19.43 -7.10 -8.27
C GLU A 279 -20.73 -7.78 -7.84
N SER A 280 -21.53 -8.18 -8.82
CA SER A 280 -22.80 -8.88 -8.57
C SER A 280 -22.57 -10.21 -7.86
N ARG A 281 -21.56 -10.98 -8.29
CA ARG A 281 -21.18 -12.26 -7.67
C ARG A 281 -20.70 -12.08 -6.21
N ILE A 282 -19.87 -11.09 -5.95
CA ILE A 282 -19.41 -10.76 -4.59
C ILE A 282 -20.60 -10.35 -3.72
N GLY A 283 -21.50 -9.48 -4.23
CA GLY A 283 -22.71 -9.07 -3.53
C GLY A 283 -23.62 -10.25 -3.17
N GLY A 284 -23.82 -11.18 -4.11
CA GLY A 284 -24.56 -12.41 -3.89
C GLY A 284 -23.95 -13.29 -2.80
N MET A 285 -22.63 -13.51 -2.85
CA MET A 285 -21.92 -14.31 -1.84
C MET A 285 -21.99 -13.69 -0.44
N LEU A 286 -21.87 -12.37 -0.32
CA LEU A 286 -22.00 -11.67 0.97
C LEU A 286 -23.40 -11.83 1.55
N SER A 287 -24.44 -11.78 0.69
CA SER A 287 -25.84 -11.99 1.11
C SER A 287 -26.08 -13.42 1.55
N GLU A 288 -25.58 -14.41 0.79
CA GLU A 288 -25.67 -15.84 1.15
C GLU A 288 -24.94 -16.14 2.47
N MET A 289 -23.75 -15.58 2.65
CA MET A 289 -22.99 -15.74 3.90
C MET A 289 -23.76 -15.17 5.11
N LYS A 290 -24.42 -14.03 4.95
CA LYS A 290 -25.26 -13.43 6.00
C LYS A 290 -26.45 -14.33 6.33
N GLU A 291 -27.08 -14.91 5.32
CA GLU A 291 -28.20 -15.83 5.49
C GLU A 291 -27.79 -17.12 6.20
N ILE A 292 -26.68 -17.74 5.75
CA ILE A 292 -26.13 -18.95 6.38
C ILE A 292 -25.79 -18.70 7.86
N ARG A 293 -25.19 -17.55 8.19
CA ARG A 293 -24.91 -17.19 9.58
C ARG A 293 -26.20 -17.07 10.40
N SER A 294 -27.23 -16.43 9.84
CA SER A 294 -28.52 -16.31 10.51
C SER A 294 -29.19 -17.69 10.73
N GLN A 295 -29.12 -18.57 9.74
CA GLN A 295 -29.64 -19.92 9.86
C GLN A 295 -28.87 -20.74 10.92
N LEU A 296 -27.53 -20.63 10.92
CA LEU A 296 -26.69 -21.29 11.92
C LEU A 296 -27.06 -20.86 13.34
N GLU A 297 -27.27 -19.57 13.57
CA GLU A 297 -27.68 -19.08 14.89
C GLU A 297 -29.07 -19.61 15.28
N LYS A 298 -30.02 -19.65 14.35
CA LYS A 298 -31.35 -20.28 14.63
C LYS A 298 -31.23 -21.75 14.93
N PHE A 299 -30.39 -22.51 14.22
CA PHE A 299 -30.17 -23.93 14.51
C PHE A 299 -29.53 -24.13 15.87
N LYS A 300 -28.56 -23.33 16.27
CA LYS A 300 -27.94 -23.37 17.60
C LYS A 300 -28.98 -23.09 18.69
N GLU A 301 -29.83 -22.10 18.47
CA GLU A 301 -30.92 -21.77 19.44
C GLU A 301 -31.93 -22.89 19.57
N GLN A 302 -32.37 -23.51 18.47
CA GLN A 302 -33.29 -24.65 18.49
C GLN A 302 -32.66 -25.88 19.16
N ALA A 303 -31.40 -26.17 18.90
CA ALA A 303 -30.66 -27.25 19.53
C ALA A 303 -30.60 -27.04 21.07
N SER A 304 -30.27 -25.83 21.50
CA SER A 304 -30.22 -25.45 22.91
C SER A 304 -31.60 -25.62 23.62
N LEU A 305 -32.70 -25.20 22.97
CA LEU A 305 -34.04 -25.38 23.47
C LEU A 305 -34.47 -26.86 23.53
N GLY A 306 -34.11 -27.67 22.54
CA GLY A 306 -34.33 -29.12 22.54
C GLY A 306 -33.62 -29.79 23.71
N GLU A 307 -32.39 -29.42 23.97
CA GLU A 307 -31.58 -29.89 25.08
C GLU A 307 -32.18 -29.50 26.45
N ALA A 308 -32.60 -28.23 26.59
CA ALA A 308 -33.25 -27.76 27.80
C ALA A 308 -34.52 -28.55 28.14
N ARG A 309 -35.30 -28.91 27.13
CA ARG A 309 -36.49 -29.80 27.34
C ARG A 309 -36.08 -31.19 27.77
N SER A 310 -35.03 -31.76 27.22
CA SER A 310 -34.49 -33.06 27.63
C SER A 310 -34.07 -33.04 29.11
N PHE A 311 -33.40 -31.98 29.55
CA PHE A 311 -33.02 -31.83 30.97
C PHE A 311 -34.23 -31.80 31.92
N LEU A 312 -35.31 -31.10 31.53
CA LEU A 312 -36.54 -31.10 32.36
C LEU A 312 -37.17 -32.49 32.47
N THR A 313 -37.08 -33.30 31.41
CA THR A 313 -37.65 -34.65 31.38
C THR A 313 -36.80 -35.66 32.17
N SER A 314 -35.46 -35.47 32.14
CA SER A 314 -34.50 -36.37 32.82
C SER A 314 -34.08 -35.89 34.22
N ALA A 315 -34.70 -34.83 34.75
CA ALA A 315 -34.36 -34.25 36.03
C ALA A 315 -34.57 -35.28 37.16
N LYS A 316 -33.57 -35.44 38.04
CA LYS A 316 -33.63 -36.28 39.21
C LYS A 316 -34.49 -35.62 40.29
N GLU A 317 -35.39 -36.37 40.91
CA GLU A 317 -36.15 -35.86 42.02
C GLU A 317 -35.36 -36.00 43.33
N VAL A 318 -35.23 -34.91 44.11
CA VAL A 318 -34.49 -34.82 45.34
C VAL A 318 -35.34 -34.05 46.35
N LYS A 319 -35.92 -34.73 47.33
CA LYS A 319 -36.81 -34.15 48.36
C LYS A 319 -37.89 -33.20 47.80
N GLY A 320 -38.53 -33.59 46.70
CA GLY A 320 -39.58 -32.81 46.05
C GLY A 320 -39.11 -31.67 45.12
N LEU A 321 -37.80 -31.47 44.94
CA LEU A 321 -37.19 -30.60 43.94
C LEU A 321 -36.69 -31.43 42.75
N LYS A 322 -36.59 -30.81 41.58
CA LYS A 322 -36.03 -31.40 40.35
C LYS A 322 -34.61 -30.93 40.17
N LEU A 323 -33.65 -31.84 40.25
CA LEU A 323 -32.24 -31.54 40.07
C LEU A 323 -31.75 -31.93 38.68
N VAL A 324 -31.07 -31.01 38.02
CA VAL A 324 -30.34 -31.23 36.79
C VAL A 324 -28.89 -30.81 36.98
N THR A 325 -27.96 -31.73 36.77
CA THR A 325 -26.52 -31.46 36.70
C THR A 325 -26.01 -31.92 35.34
N ALA A 326 -25.34 -31.06 34.59
CA ALA A 326 -24.81 -31.43 33.27
C ALA A 326 -23.56 -30.60 32.90
N GLN A 327 -22.64 -31.25 32.21
CA GLN A 327 -21.53 -30.59 31.52
C GLN A 327 -21.86 -30.45 30.02
N ARG A 328 -21.58 -29.28 29.45
CA ARG A 328 -21.74 -28.96 28.01
C ARG A 328 -20.58 -28.13 27.54
N ASP A 329 -19.63 -28.79 26.90
CA ASP A 329 -18.42 -28.15 26.43
C ASP A 329 -18.68 -27.25 25.19
N GLY A 330 -17.87 -26.20 25.04
CA GLY A 330 -17.97 -25.27 23.95
C GLY A 330 -19.08 -24.22 24.02
N MET A 331 -19.91 -24.22 25.08
CA MET A 331 -20.90 -23.18 25.32
C MET A 331 -20.25 -21.96 25.97
N ASP A 332 -20.52 -20.77 25.43
CA ASP A 332 -20.14 -19.53 26.09
C ASP A 332 -21.08 -19.22 27.29
N ALA A 333 -20.67 -18.27 28.13
CA ALA A 333 -21.41 -17.88 29.33
C ALA A 333 -22.85 -17.41 29.03
N ASN A 334 -23.08 -16.79 27.85
CA ASN A 334 -24.39 -16.30 27.44
C ASN A 334 -25.32 -17.46 27.02
N ALA A 335 -24.78 -18.41 26.23
CA ALA A 335 -25.52 -19.60 25.84
C ALA A 335 -25.91 -20.45 27.08
N LEU A 336 -24.95 -20.64 27.99
CA LEU A 336 -25.20 -21.35 29.25
C LEU A 336 -26.29 -20.66 30.10
N ARG A 337 -26.24 -19.31 30.16
CA ARG A 337 -27.25 -18.51 30.88
C ARG A 337 -28.65 -18.65 30.26
N LYS A 338 -28.77 -18.55 28.92
CA LYS A 338 -30.05 -18.75 28.23
C LYS A 338 -30.67 -20.13 28.52
N LEU A 339 -29.82 -21.17 28.53
CA LEU A 339 -30.26 -22.53 28.87
C LEU A 339 -30.76 -22.61 30.30
N GLY A 340 -30.02 -22.03 31.25
CA GLY A 340 -30.43 -21.98 32.66
C GLY A 340 -31.71 -21.19 32.90
N ASP A 341 -31.84 -20.01 32.27
CA ASP A 341 -33.06 -19.19 32.37
C ASP A 341 -34.28 -19.94 31.85
N PHE A 342 -34.15 -20.68 30.74
CA PHE A 342 -35.25 -21.52 30.24
C PHE A 342 -35.66 -22.59 31.24
N LEU A 343 -34.71 -23.29 31.87
CA LEU A 343 -35.00 -24.31 32.90
C LEU A 343 -35.74 -23.69 34.08
N ARG A 344 -35.26 -22.55 34.60
CA ARG A 344 -35.85 -21.82 35.74
C ARG A 344 -37.27 -21.35 35.44
N ASP A 345 -37.52 -20.82 34.25
CA ASP A 345 -38.80 -20.23 33.87
C ASP A 345 -39.87 -21.30 33.58
N LYS A 346 -39.46 -22.51 33.17
CA LYS A 346 -40.38 -23.60 32.85
C LYS A 346 -40.70 -24.50 34.02
N GLU A 347 -39.83 -24.60 35.02
CA GLU A 347 -40.04 -25.53 36.17
C GLU A 347 -39.75 -24.80 37.50
N PRO A 348 -40.80 -24.44 38.26
CA PRO A 348 -40.64 -23.73 39.54
C PRO A 348 -39.82 -24.49 40.60
N LYS A 349 -39.78 -25.81 40.52
CA LYS A 349 -39.07 -26.70 41.46
C LYS A 349 -37.66 -27.06 40.99
N ILE A 350 -37.15 -26.45 39.90
CA ILE A 350 -35.86 -26.80 39.31
C ILE A 350 -34.69 -26.28 40.14
N VAL A 351 -33.68 -27.11 40.30
CA VAL A 351 -32.31 -26.73 40.63
C VAL A 351 -31.44 -27.22 39.46
N GLY A 352 -31.01 -26.31 38.62
CA GLY A 352 -30.15 -26.59 37.45
C GLY A 352 -28.73 -26.14 37.72
N VAL A 353 -27.77 -27.07 37.63
CA VAL A 353 -26.34 -26.75 37.73
C VAL A 353 -25.65 -27.22 36.45
N LEU A 354 -25.19 -26.27 35.66
CA LEU A 354 -24.58 -26.50 34.36
C LEU A 354 -23.12 -26.07 34.38
N ALA A 355 -22.26 -26.88 33.77
CA ALA A 355 -20.86 -26.57 33.56
C ALA A 355 -20.52 -26.53 32.07
N SER A 356 -19.62 -25.63 31.66
CA SER A 356 -19.05 -25.61 30.32
C SER A 356 -17.55 -25.45 30.42
N VAL A 357 -16.84 -26.21 29.57
CA VAL A 357 -15.41 -26.06 29.37
C VAL A 357 -15.18 -25.45 27.99
N ASN A 358 -14.50 -24.33 27.97
CA ASN A 358 -14.13 -23.63 26.74
C ASN A 358 -12.71 -23.07 26.86
N GLU A 359 -11.83 -23.42 25.92
CA GLU A 359 -10.41 -23.01 25.90
C GLU A 359 -9.66 -23.21 27.23
N GLY A 360 -9.94 -24.35 27.90
CA GLY A 360 -9.30 -24.70 29.18
C GLY A 360 -9.83 -23.94 30.40
N LYS A 361 -10.93 -23.19 30.25
CA LYS A 361 -11.62 -22.51 31.36
C LYS A 361 -12.96 -23.15 31.66
N VAL A 362 -13.26 -23.30 32.94
CA VAL A 362 -14.55 -23.79 33.42
C VAL A 362 -15.48 -22.61 33.65
N THR A 363 -16.68 -22.69 33.12
CA THR A 363 -17.81 -21.79 33.45
C THR A 363 -18.87 -22.60 34.12
N LEU A 364 -19.31 -22.16 35.30
CA LEU A 364 -20.38 -22.80 36.10
C LEU A 364 -21.59 -21.87 36.14
N LEU A 365 -22.77 -22.44 35.96
CA LEU A 365 -24.05 -21.77 36.15
C LEU A 365 -24.92 -22.58 37.10
N ALA A 366 -25.52 -21.94 38.11
CA ALA A 366 -26.60 -22.49 38.87
C ALA A 366 -27.87 -21.66 38.69
N VAL A 367 -29.01 -22.30 38.54
CA VAL A 367 -30.34 -21.68 38.49
C VAL A 367 -31.28 -22.40 39.44
N CYS A 368 -32.13 -21.63 40.13
CA CYS A 368 -33.14 -22.16 41.05
C CYS A 368 -34.50 -21.58 40.71
N GLY A 369 -35.49 -22.44 40.52
CA GLY A 369 -36.89 -22.03 40.35
C GLY A 369 -37.45 -21.41 41.62
N LYS A 370 -38.63 -20.79 41.51
CA LYS A 370 -39.27 -20.05 42.61
C LYS A 370 -39.49 -20.91 43.87
N ASP A 371 -39.95 -22.14 43.69
CA ASP A 371 -40.25 -23.06 44.77
C ASP A 371 -38.95 -23.61 45.39
N ALA A 372 -37.92 -23.82 44.60
CA ALA A 372 -36.59 -24.21 45.09
C ALA A 372 -35.98 -23.12 45.98
N VAL A 373 -36.09 -21.85 45.55
CA VAL A 373 -35.64 -20.71 46.36
C VAL A 373 -36.45 -20.57 47.64
N ALA A 374 -37.76 -20.75 47.57
CA ALA A 374 -38.66 -20.71 48.73
C ALA A 374 -38.36 -21.84 49.77
N SER A 375 -37.91 -23.01 49.34
CA SER A 375 -37.43 -24.09 50.17
C SER A 375 -36.01 -23.91 50.74
N GLY A 376 -35.35 -22.77 50.47
CA GLY A 376 -34.05 -22.43 51.05
C GLY A 376 -32.85 -22.77 50.16
N VAL A 377 -33.06 -23.36 48.97
CA VAL A 377 -31.98 -23.66 48.01
C VAL A 377 -31.71 -22.45 47.13
N LYS A 378 -30.51 -21.90 47.23
CA LYS A 378 -30.13 -20.67 46.51
C LYS A 378 -28.96 -20.92 45.53
N ALA A 379 -29.10 -20.48 44.31
CA ALA A 379 -28.08 -20.62 43.25
C ALA A 379 -26.73 -20.01 43.66
N GLY A 380 -26.74 -18.84 44.34
CA GLY A 380 -25.51 -18.20 44.82
C GLY A 380 -24.74 -19.04 45.83
N ASP A 381 -25.43 -19.78 46.68
CA ASP A 381 -24.81 -20.69 47.68
C ASP A 381 -24.24 -21.93 47.00
N ILE A 382 -24.93 -22.48 46.01
CA ILE A 382 -24.45 -23.61 45.20
C ILE A 382 -23.13 -23.22 44.51
N ILE A 383 -23.11 -22.10 43.78
CA ILE A 383 -21.89 -21.66 43.06
C ILE A 383 -20.74 -21.36 44.02
N LYS A 384 -21.00 -20.75 45.18
CA LYS A 384 -19.95 -20.52 46.19
C LYS A 384 -19.35 -21.81 46.74
N ALA A 385 -20.13 -22.89 46.80
CA ALA A 385 -19.67 -24.20 47.28
C ALA A 385 -18.87 -24.94 46.19
N ILE A 386 -19.32 -24.93 44.92
CA ILE A 386 -18.75 -25.78 43.88
C ILE A 386 -17.63 -25.09 43.07
N ALA A 387 -17.62 -23.73 42.91
CA ALA A 387 -16.62 -23.04 42.14
C ALA A 387 -15.17 -23.21 42.68
N PRO A 388 -14.94 -23.24 44.02
CA PRO A 388 -13.60 -23.55 44.56
C PRO A 388 -13.09 -24.95 44.20
N ILE A 389 -13.98 -25.95 43.99
CA ILE A 389 -13.57 -27.30 43.55
C ILE A 389 -12.91 -27.26 42.19
N CYS A 390 -13.34 -26.35 41.31
CA CYS A 390 -12.75 -26.12 39.99
C CYS A 390 -11.61 -25.07 40.02
N GLY A 391 -11.06 -24.74 41.20
CA GLY A 391 -9.97 -23.76 41.32
C GLY A 391 -10.39 -22.32 41.00
N GLY A 392 -11.64 -21.97 41.31
CA GLY A 392 -12.18 -20.67 40.95
C GLY A 392 -13.06 -20.01 42.00
N LYS A 393 -13.84 -19.02 41.59
CA LYS A 393 -14.76 -18.25 42.42
C LYS A 393 -16.06 -17.97 41.66
N GLY A 394 -17.10 -17.70 42.41
CA GLY A 394 -18.38 -17.32 41.82
C GLY A 394 -19.40 -16.88 42.85
N GLY A 395 -20.58 -16.53 42.37
CA GLY A 395 -21.71 -16.10 43.19
C GLY A 395 -22.80 -15.46 42.33
N GLY A 396 -23.82 -14.98 42.96
CA GLY A 396 -24.94 -14.35 42.26
C GLY A 396 -26.18 -14.22 43.12
N LYS A 397 -27.32 -14.09 42.47
CA LYS A 397 -28.63 -13.97 43.10
C LYS A 397 -29.13 -15.33 43.56
N PRO A 398 -30.17 -15.38 44.40
CA PRO A 398 -30.78 -16.66 44.85
C PRO A 398 -31.31 -17.51 43.69
N ASP A 399 -31.82 -16.93 42.65
CA ASP A 399 -32.44 -17.57 41.48
C ASP A 399 -31.46 -17.87 40.34
N SER A 400 -30.31 -17.19 40.27
CA SER A 400 -29.31 -17.41 39.25
C SER A 400 -27.91 -16.92 39.68
N ALA A 401 -26.90 -17.74 39.52
CA ALA A 401 -25.54 -17.46 39.90
C ALA A 401 -24.53 -18.09 38.90
N MET A 402 -23.41 -17.44 38.71
CA MET A 402 -22.34 -17.94 37.86
C MET A 402 -20.99 -17.94 38.59
N GLY A 403 -20.16 -18.86 38.19
CA GLY A 403 -18.78 -18.98 38.64
C GLY A 403 -17.88 -19.48 37.54
N GLY A 404 -16.61 -19.51 37.82
CA GLY A 404 -15.62 -20.06 36.87
C GLY A 404 -14.43 -20.65 37.60
N GLY A 405 -13.62 -21.40 36.88
CA GLY A 405 -12.41 -22.02 37.39
C GLY A 405 -11.45 -22.40 36.28
N THR A 406 -10.31 -22.95 36.65
CA THR A 406 -9.26 -23.38 35.73
C THR A 406 -8.97 -24.89 35.80
N GLU A 407 -9.51 -25.58 36.78
CA GLU A 407 -9.28 -27.01 36.97
C GLU A 407 -10.37 -27.84 36.26
N VAL A 408 -10.18 -28.04 34.96
CA VAL A 408 -11.12 -28.75 34.08
C VAL A 408 -11.41 -30.19 34.56
N SER A 409 -10.40 -30.89 35.06
CA SER A 409 -10.52 -32.28 35.55
C SER A 409 -11.41 -32.43 36.81
N LYS A 410 -11.78 -31.32 37.43
CA LYS A 410 -12.60 -31.27 38.64
C LYS A 410 -14.06 -30.91 38.39
N VAL A 411 -14.49 -30.79 37.15
CA VAL A 411 -15.88 -30.43 36.82
C VAL A 411 -16.85 -31.49 37.28
N ASP A 412 -16.54 -32.76 37.07
CA ASP A 412 -17.38 -33.87 37.51
C ASP A 412 -17.50 -33.94 39.04
N ASP A 413 -16.39 -33.71 39.77
CA ASP A 413 -16.39 -33.63 41.23
C ASP A 413 -17.28 -32.47 41.74
N ALA A 414 -17.20 -31.33 41.06
CA ALA A 414 -18.03 -30.16 41.40
C ALA A 414 -19.52 -30.39 41.14
N LEU A 415 -19.88 -31.06 40.04
CA LEU A 415 -21.27 -31.40 39.74
C LEU A 415 -21.82 -32.49 40.69
N ALA A 416 -21.01 -33.48 41.04
CA ALA A 416 -21.39 -34.53 41.99
C ALA A 416 -21.66 -33.99 43.42
N ALA A 417 -20.91 -32.98 43.85
CA ALA A 417 -21.08 -32.35 45.15
C ALA A 417 -22.43 -31.62 45.33
N VAL A 418 -23.15 -31.36 44.24
CA VAL A 418 -24.44 -30.64 44.28
C VAL A 418 -25.54 -31.45 44.99
N ASP A 419 -25.59 -32.77 44.80
CA ASP A 419 -26.59 -33.65 45.44
C ASP A 419 -26.54 -33.53 46.97
N ASP A 420 -25.34 -33.69 47.54
CA ASP A 420 -25.13 -33.63 49.00
C ASP A 420 -25.38 -32.21 49.54
N LEU A 421 -25.03 -31.21 48.77
CA LEU A 421 -25.26 -29.80 49.14
C LEU A 421 -26.77 -29.50 49.24
N ILE A 422 -27.58 -29.99 48.30
CA ILE A 422 -29.04 -29.80 48.33
C ILE A 422 -29.66 -30.56 49.51
N LEU A 423 -29.24 -31.80 49.71
CA LEU A 423 -29.70 -32.61 50.85
C LEU A 423 -29.42 -31.96 52.21
N SER A 424 -28.22 -31.37 52.37
CA SER A 424 -27.83 -30.66 53.59
C SER A 424 -28.60 -29.35 53.80
N LYS A 425 -29.15 -28.73 52.79
CA LYS A 425 -29.94 -27.49 52.87
C LYS A 425 -31.41 -27.75 53.16
N LEU A 426 -31.90 -28.90 52.79
CA LEU A 426 -33.32 -29.31 53.01
C LEU A 426 -33.57 -30.11 54.30
N GLY A 427 -32.53 -30.33 55.12
CA GLY A 427 -32.61 -30.97 56.45
C GLY A 427 -32.73 -32.46 56.37
#